data_d3ac15245d734954af8f8aa4d5b6fa29
#
_entry.id   d3ac15245d734954af8f8aa4d5b6fa29
#
_cell.length_a   1.000
_cell.length_b   1.000
_cell.length_c   1.000
_cell.angle_alpha   90.00
_cell.angle_beta   90.00
_cell.angle_gamma   90.00
#
_symmetry.space_group_name_H-M   'P 1'
#
loop_
_entity.id
_entity.type
_entity.pdbx_description
1 polymer ?
#
loop_
_entity_poly.entity_id
_entity_poly.type
_entity_poly.pdbx_seq_one_letter_code
_entity_poly.pdbx_strand_id
1 'polypeptide(L)'
;MSLSLELTLIAEFLLLLGFLYAGSRFGGIGLGVVSGIGLMFEVLVLRMPPGKAPVDVMLVILAVVTCASVLEAAGGLKYMLQVAERILRKNPKGVTILGPIVTYTMTIMLGTGHAVYSIMPIIGDIALKNGIRPERPMAAASVASQLAITGSPISAVVALYLKDIAHIEAFANVSLLDIVAVTIPATFAGTIALS
;
A
#
# COMPACT_ATOMS: atom_id res chain seq x y z
N MET A 1 -15.50 -2.61 33.83
CA MET A 1 -14.81 -3.58 32.96
C MET A 1 -13.87 -4.33 33.89
N SER A 2 -13.94 -5.65 33.94
CA SER A 2 -13.15 -6.40 34.94
C SER A 2 -11.67 -6.47 34.52
N LEU A 3 -10.75 -6.34 35.48
CA LEU A 3 -9.29 -6.43 35.29
C LEU A 3 -8.88 -7.70 34.50
N SER A 4 -9.64 -8.78 34.66
CA SER A 4 -9.46 -10.01 33.87
C SER A 4 -9.71 -9.86 32.39
N LEU A 5 -10.70 -9.05 31.98
CA LEU A 5 -10.99 -8.80 30.57
C LEU A 5 -9.89 -7.98 29.91
N GLU A 6 -9.35 -6.98 30.59
CA GLU A 6 -8.25 -6.16 30.09
C GLU A 6 -6.97 -6.98 29.91
N LEU A 7 -6.65 -7.85 30.86
CA LEU A 7 -5.50 -8.74 30.78
C LEU A 7 -5.64 -9.74 29.62
N THR A 8 -6.83 -10.27 29.40
CA THR A 8 -7.10 -11.17 28.26
C THR A 8 -6.91 -10.46 26.93
N LEU A 9 -7.49 -9.28 26.76
CA LEU A 9 -7.34 -8.47 25.54
C LEU A 9 -5.87 -8.11 25.25
N ILE A 10 -5.10 -7.77 26.28
CA ILE A 10 -3.68 -7.48 26.13
C ILE A 10 -2.92 -8.74 25.71
N ALA A 11 -3.21 -9.88 26.32
CA ALA A 11 -2.55 -11.14 25.97
C ALA A 11 -2.86 -11.56 24.51
N GLU A 12 -4.11 -11.44 24.08
CA GLU A 12 -4.54 -11.71 22.70
C GLU A 12 -3.83 -10.78 21.71
N PHE A 13 -3.77 -9.49 22.02
CA PHE A 13 -3.09 -8.50 21.18
C PHE A 13 -1.58 -8.78 21.07
N LEU A 14 -0.92 -9.14 22.17
CA LEU A 14 0.50 -9.51 22.16
C LEU A 14 0.75 -10.79 21.37
N LEU A 15 -0.15 -11.75 21.46
CA LEU A 15 -0.09 -13.01 20.73
C LEU A 15 -0.24 -12.77 19.22
N LEU A 16 -1.20 -11.95 18.81
CA LEU A 16 -1.37 -11.50 17.41
C LEU A 16 -0.11 -10.81 16.90
N LEU A 17 0.46 -9.87 17.65
CA LEU A 17 1.72 -9.22 17.28
C LEU A 17 2.87 -10.22 17.17
N GLY A 18 2.92 -11.21 18.03
CA GLY A 18 3.92 -12.29 17.99
C GLY A 18 3.84 -13.11 16.69
N PHE A 19 2.64 -13.52 16.27
CA PHE A 19 2.43 -14.24 15.01
C PHE A 19 2.71 -13.35 13.79
N LEU A 20 2.34 -12.07 13.80
CA LEU A 20 2.68 -11.12 12.75
C LEU A 20 4.20 -10.93 12.64
N TYR A 21 4.88 -10.77 13.76
CA TYR A 21 6.34 -10.65 13.78
C TYR A 21 7.02 -11.92 13.26
N ALA A 22 6.59 -13.09 13.73
CA ALA A 22 7.11 -14.36 13.23
C ALA A 22 6.86 -14.52 11.73
N GLY A 23 5.64 -14.21 11.25
CA GLY A 23 5.28 -14.28 9.84
C GLY A 23 6.07 -13.32 8.96
N SER A 24 6.38 -12.13 9.45
CA SER A 24 7.16 -11.13 8.70
C SER A 24 8.60 -11.60 8.41
N ARG A 25 9.15 -12.51 9.24
CA ARG A 25 10.48 -13.10 9.02
C ARG A 25 10.54 -14.04 7.82
N PHE A 26 9.42 -14.64 7.45
CA PHE A 26 9.36 -15.54 6.29
C PHE A 26 9.00 -14.80 4.99
N GLY A 27 8.47 -13.58 5.09
CA GLY A 27 8.08 -12.75 3.95
C GLY A 27 6.95 -13.35 3.09
N GLY A 28 6.43 -12.58 2.15
CA GLY A 28 5.45 -13.05 1.15
C GLY A 28 4.31 -13.90 1.72
N ILE A 29 4.13 -15.10 1.19
CA ILE A 29 3.09 -16.07 1.59
C ILE A 29 3.27 -16.52 3.05
N GLY A 30 4.50 -16.53 3.55
CA GLY A 30 4.80 -16.95 4.93
C GLY A 30 4.09 -16.11 5.98
N LEU A 31 3.93 -14.81 5.75
CA LEU A 31 3.14 -13.94 6.64
C LEU A 31 1.69 -14.43 6.76
N GLY A 32 1.05 -14.76 5.64
CA GLY A 32 -0.33 -15.25 5.63
C GLY A 32 -0.48 -16.62 6.31
N VAL A 33 0.45 -17.54 6.05
CA VAL A 33 0.41 -18.89 6.65
C VAL A 33 0.60 -18.80 8.17
N VAL A 34 1.61 -18.08 8.65
CA VAL A 34 1.89 -17.96 10.08
C VAL A 34 0.77 -17.21 10.81
N SER A 35 0.22 -16.15 10.22
CA SER A 35 -0.95 -15.45 10.78
C SER A 35 -2.20 -16.33 10.79
N GLY A 36 -2.38 -17.18 9.77
CA GLY A 36 -3.46 -18.18 9.74
C GLY A 36 -3.34 -19.22 10.85
N ILE A 37 -2.12 -19.70 11.13
CA ILE A 37 -1.85 -20.58 12.27
C ILE A 37 -2.16 -19.87 13.60
N GLY A 38 -1.80 -18.58 13.71
CA GLY A 38 -2.13 -17.75 14.88
C GLY A 38 -3.64 -17.67 15.11
N LEU A 39 -4.39 -17.38 14.06
CA LEU A 39 -5.86 -17.34 14.12
C LEU A 39 -6.45 -18.71 14.53
N MET A 40 -5.95 -19.81 13.97
CA MET A 40 -6.36 -21.15 14.39
C MET A 40 -6.07 -21.40 15.88
N PHE A 41 -4.93 -20.96 16.37
CA PHE A 41 -4.58 -21.07 17.79
C PHE A 41 -5.56 -20.27 18.66
N GLU A 42 -5.88 -19.04 18.32
CA GLU A 42 -6.86 -18.22 19.05
C GLU A 42 -8.25 -18.86 19.07
N VAL A 43 -8.72 -19.37 17.94
CA VAL A 43 -10.06 -19.99 17.85
C VAL A 43 -10.12 -21.34 18.57
N LEU A 44 -9.14 -22.23 18.36
CA LEU A 44 -9.20 -23.61 18.86
C LEU A 44 -8.71 -23.73 20.30
N VAL A 45 -7.65 -22.99 20.69
CA VAL A 45 -7.04 -23.09 22.01
C VAL A 45 -7.68 -22.11 22.99
N LEU A 46 -7.80 -20.84 22.57
CA LEU A 46 -8.41 -19.81 23.41
C LEU A 46 -9.95 -19.79 23.33
N ARG A 47 -10.53 -20.63 22.45
CA ARG A 47 -11.98 -20.76 22.22
C ARG A 47 -12.66 -19.42 21.89
N MET A 48 -11.94 -18.55 21.21
CA MET A 48 -12.51 -17.29 20.76
C MET A 48 -13.52 -17.54 19.62
N PRO A 49 -14.65 -16.84 19.63
CA PRO A 49 -15.59 -16.95 18.52
C PRO A 49 -14.94 -16.39 17.24
N PRO A 50 -14.91 -17.13 16.12
CA PRO A 50 -14.36 -16.61 14.88
C PRO A 50 -15.17 -15.42 14.40
N GLY A 51 -14.49 -14.32 14.05
CA GLY A 51 -15.12 -13.17 13.44
C GLY A 51 -15.66 -13.47 12.05
N LYS A 52 -16.52 -12.61 11.52
CA LYS A 52 -16.98 -12.74 10.13
C LYS A 52 -15.80 -12.46 9.18
N ALA A 53 -15.49 -13.41 8.31
CA ALA A 53 -14.47 -13.22 7.30
C ALA A 53 -14.85 -12.04 6.37
N PRO A 54 -13.95 -11.09 6.12
CA PRO A 54 -14.22 -9.96 5.24
C PRO A 54 -14.12 -10.38 3.76
N VAL A 55 -15.03 -11.26 3.32
CA VAL A 55 -14.99 -11.87 1.98
C VAL A 55 -15.01 -10.84 0.87
N ASP A 56 -15.79 -9.77 1.01
CA ASP A 56 -15.86 -8.71 -0.01
C ASP A 56 -14.50 -8.01 -0.17
N VAL A 57 -13.81 -7.77 0.95
CA VAL A 57 -12.44 -7.21 0.96
C VAL A 57 -11.48 -8.13 0.21
N MET A 58 -11.56 -9.43 0.51
CA MET A 58 -10.71 -10.44 -0.14
C MET A 58 -10.96 -10.49 -1.65
N LEU A 59 -12.23 -10.41 -2.08
CA LEU A 59 -12.60 -10.39 -3.50
C LEU A 59 -12.09 -9.12 -4.21
N VAL A 60 -12.20 -7.95 -3.58
CA VAL A 60 -11.64 -6.70 -4.15
C VAL A 60 -10.13 -6.79 -4.29
N ILE A 61 -9.43 -7.26 -3.27
CA ILE A 61 -7.96 -7.44 -3.32
C ILE A 61 -7.60 -8.43 -4.44
N LEU A 62 -8.29 -9.56 -4.53
CA LEU A 62 -8.04 -10.56 -5.56
C LEU A 62 -8.23 -9.98 -6.97
N ALA A 63 -9.30 -9.22 -7.19
CA ALA A 63 -9.58 -8.58 -8.48
C ALA A 63 -8.48 -7.57 -8.86
N VAL A 64 -8.07 -6.71 -7.91
CA VAL A 64 -7.01 -5.71 -8.14
C VAL A 64 -5.67 -6.38 -8.43
N VAL A 65 -5.29 -7.39 -7.63
CA VAL A 65 -4.03 -8.13 -7.84
C VAL A 65 -4.04 -8.85 -9.19
N THR A 66 -5.16 -9.46 -9.56
CA THR A 66 -5.30 -10.13 -10.87
C THR A 66 -5.16 -9.12 -12.01
N CYS A 67 -5.82 -7.96 -11.93
CA CYS A 67 -5.72 -6.91 -12.92
C CYS A 67 -4.27 -6.40 -13.08
N ALA A 68 -3.60 -6.14 -11.95
CA ALA A 68 -2.20 -5.72 -11.95
C ALA A 68 -1.27 -6.79 -12.56
N SER A 69 -1.49 -8.06 -12.25
CA SER A 69 -0.71 -9.19 -12.79
C SER A 69 -0.92 -9.35 -14.30
N VAL A 70 -2.14 -9.17 -14.80
CA VAL A 70 -2.44 -9.17 -16.24
C VAL A 70 -1.73 -8.01 -16.95
N LEU A 71 -1.77 -6.80 -16.37
CA LEU A 71 -1.06 -5.65 -16.91
C LEU A 71 0.46 -5.90 -16.97
N GLU A 72 1.03 -6.52 -15.93
CA GLU A 72 2.43 -6.90 -15.88
C GLU A 72 2.77 -7.95 -16.95
N ALA A 73 1.98 -9.01 -17.06
CA ALA A 73 2.14 -10.05 -18.08
C ALA A 73 2.03 -9.53 -19.50
N ALA A 74 1.16 -8.53 -19.73
CA ALA A 74 1.02 -7.84 -21.01
C ALA A 74 2.17 -6.86 -21.32
N GLY A 75 3.14 -6.70 -20.41
CA GLY A 75 4.28 -5.79 -20.56
C GLY A 75 3.97 -4.32 -20.21
N GLY A 76 2.77 -4.02 -19.74
CA GLY A 76 2.34 -2.67 -19.38
C GLY A 76 3.22 -2.04 -18.28
N LEU A 77 3.55 -2.80 -17.23
CA LEU A 77 4.46 -2.34 -16.19
C LEU A 77 5.84 -2.00 -16.76
N LYS A 78 6.37 -2.84 -17.64
CA LYS A 78 7.67 -2.60 -18.30
C LYS A 78 7.64 -1.31 -19.13
N TYR A 79 6.55 -1.07 -19.87
CA TYR A 79 6.39 0.16 -20.63
C TYR A 79 6.33 1.39 -19.72
N MET A 80 5.56 1.34 -18.65
CA MET A 80 5.48 2.41 -17.65
C MET A 80 6.84 2.73 -17.05
N LEU A 81 7.62 1.70 -16.69
CA LEU A 81 8.98 1.87 -16.17
C LEU A 81 9.91 2.53 -17.19
N GLN A 82 9.83 2.17 -18.47
CA GLN A 82 10.62 2.80 -19.54
C GLN A 82 10.27 4.29 -19.70
N VAL A 83 9.00 4.64 -19.59
CA VAL A 83 8.56 6.04 -19.64
C VAL A 83 9.07 6.79 -18.42
N ALA A 84 8.93 6.21 -17.22
CA ALA A 84 9.43 6.76 -15.98
C ALA A 84 10.94 7.01 -16.02
N GLU A 85 11.71 6.01 -16.46
CA GLU A 85 13.15 6.11 -16.63
C GLU A 85 13.54 7.23 -17.61
N ARG A 86 12.84 7.33 -18.73
CA ARG A 86 13.08 8.38 -19.73
C ARG A 86 12.86 9.78 -19.14
N ILE A 87 11.80 9.97 -18.36
CA ILE A 87 11.52 11.25 -17.68
C ILE A 87 12.62 11.59 -16.69
N LEU A 88 13.03 10.64 -15.86
CA LEU A 88 14.07 10.85 -14.84
C LEU A 88 15.44 11.12 -15.47
N ARG A 89 15.81 10.36 -16.51
CA ARG A 89 17.10 10.54 -17.22
C ARG A 89 17.18 11.86 -18.00
N LYS A 90 16.04 12.41 -18.42
CA LYS A 90 15.99 13.70 -19.12
C LYS A 90 16.32 14.88 -18.18
N ASN A 91 15.97 14.76 -16.89
CA ASN A 91 16.22 15.80 -15.89
C ASN A 91 16.87 15.21 -14.63
N PRO A 92 18.11 14.71 -14.71
CA PRO A 92 18.73 13.93 -13.65
C PRO A 92 19.00 14.75 -12.37
N LYS A 93 19.26 16.07 -12.51
CA LYS A 93 19.44 16.96 -11.36
C LYS A 93 18.18 17.17 -10.52
N GLY A 94 17.01 16.95 -11.15
CA GLY A 94 15.70 17.05 -10.49
C GLY A 94 15.22 15.73 -9.90
N VAL A 95 16.03 14.68 -9.83
CA VAL A 95 15.63 13.33 -9.40
C VAL A 95 15.01 13.31 -8.00
N THR A 96 15.42 14.24 -7.13
CA THR A 96 14.88 14.36 -5.76
C THR A 96 13.40 14.73 -5.77
N ILE A 97 12.93 15.53 -6.71
CA ILE A 97 11.54 15.94 -6.85
C ILE A 97 10.81 15.02 -7.85
N LEU A 98 11.44 14.74 -9.00
CA LEU A 98 10.82 13.95 -10.06
C LEU A 98 10.66 12.48 -9.69
N GLY A 99 11.58 11.92 -8.89
CA GLY A 99 11.49 10.55 -8.42
C GLY A 99 10.18 10.27 -7.68
N PRO A 100 9.89 10.99 -6.59
CA PRO A 100 8.61 10.88 -5.86
C PRO A 100 7.39 11.14 -6.75
N ILE A 101 7.38 12.16 -7.61
CA ILE A 101 6.24 12.47 -8.49
C ILE A 101 5.97 11.34 -9.48
N VAL A 102 7.01 10.81 -10.11
CA VAL A 102 6.88 9.71 -11.07
C VAL A 102 6.38 8.45 -10.36
N THR A 103 6.94 8.16 -9.18
CA THR A 103 6.51 7.02 -8.36
C THR A 103 5.06 7.15 -7.91
N TYR A 104 4.66 8.34 -7.46
CA TYR A 104 3.29 8.67 -7.10
C TYR A 104 2.32 8.41 -8.27
N THR A 105 2.65 8.94 -9.46
CA THR A 105 1.82 8.76 -10.65
C THR A 105 1.69 7.29 -11.06
N MET A 106 2.80 6.54 -11.05
CA MET A 106 2.78 5.12 -11.33
C MET A 106 1.91 4.34 -10.35
N THR A 107 2.00 4.67 -9.05
CA THR A 107 1.21 4.02 -8.02
C THR A 107 -0.29 4.30 -8.18
N ILE A 108 -0.69 5.53 -8.51
CA ILE A 108 -2.10 5.84 -8.83
C ILE A 108 -2.61 4.98 -9.98
N MET A 109 -1.80 4.83 -11.04
CA MET A 109 -2.20 4.06 -12.22
C MET A 109 -2.23 2.55 -11.99
N LEU A 110 -1.42 2.03 -11.07
CA LEU A 110 -1.34 0.60 -10.75
C LEU A 110 -2.23 0.19 -9.56
N GLY A 111 -2.67 1.14 -8.74
CA GLY A 111 -3.48 0.89 -7.54
C GLY A 111 -2.73 0.22 -6.39
N THR A 112 -1.42 0.00 -6.54
CA THR A 112 -0.59 -0.68 -5.54
C THR A 112 0.75 0.02 -5.33
N GLY A 113 1.23 0.09 -4.07
CA GLY A 113 2.53 0.70 -3.73
C GLY A 113 3.74 -0.13 -4.17
N HIS A 114 3.54 -1.34 -4.65
CA HIS A 114 4.66 -2.24 -5.03
C HIS A 114 5.43 -1.75 -6.26
N ALA A 115 4.85 -0.89 -7.09
CA ALA A 115 5.51 -0.27 -8.22
C ALA A 115 6.82 0.45 -7.85
N VAL A 116 6.90 0.96 -6.62
CA VAL A 116 8.12 1.65 -6.11
C VAL A 116 9.35 0.76 -6.16
N TYR A 117 9.23 -0.53 -5.87
CA TYR A 117 10.38 -1.45 -5.86
C TYR A 117 11.02 -1.60 -7.23
N SER A 118 10.24 -1.47 -8.30
CA SER A 118 10.74 -1.55 -9.67
C SER A 118 11.43 -0.28 -10.14
N ILE A 119 11.04 0.89 -9.64
CA ILE A 119 11.62 2.18 -10.03
C ILE A 119 12.75 2.64 -9.09
N MET A 120 12.78 2.13 -7.86
CA MET A 120 13.77 2.50 -6.85
C MET A 120 15.23 2.36 -7.34
N PRO A 121 15.63 1.24 -7.98
CA PRO A 121 16.99 1.11 -8.52
C PRO A 121 17.34 2.17 -9.57
N ILE A 122 16.35 2.58 -10.39
CA ILE A 122 16.52 3.62 -11.41
C ILE A 122 16.76 4.98 -10.77
N ILE A 123 15.99 5.32 -9.73
CA ILE A 123 16.16 6.56 -8.97
C ILE A 123 17.53 6.59 -8.32
N GLY A 124 17.95 5.48 -7.69
CA GLY A 124 19.26 5.35 -7.04
C GLY A 124 20.42 5.50 -8.02
N ASP A 125 20.37 4.84 -9.18
CA ASP A 125 21.40 4.91 -10.22
C ASP A 125 21.55 6.35 -10.75
N ILE A 126 20.43 7.03 -11.05
CA ILE A 126 20.45 8.40 -11.54
C ILE A 126 20.99 9.36 -10.47
N ALA A 127 20.58 9.20 -9.22
CA ALA A 127 21.06 10.03 -8.11
C ALA A 127 22.58 9.90 -7.95
N LEU A 128 23.10 8.67 -7.86
CA LEU A 128 24.54 8.40 -7.70
C LEU A 128 25.38 8.95 -8.86
N LYS A 129 24.95 8.76 -10.10
CA LYS A 129 25.65 9.27 -11.29
C LYS A 129 25.71 10.79 -11.37
N ASN A 130 24.84 11.49 -10.66
CA ASN A 130 24.79 12.95 -10.62
C ASN A 130 25.27 13.54 -9.29
N GLY A 131 25.93 12.74 -8.45
CA GLY A 131 26.48 13.21 -7.18
C GLY A 131 25.42 13.56 -6.13
N ILE A 132 24.18 13.08 -6.30
CA ILE A 132 23.09 13.27 -5.35
C ILE A 132 23.04 12.05 -4.43
N ARG A 133 22.91 12.29 -3.12
CA ARG A 133 22.73 11.19 -2.16
C ARG A 133 21.40 10.48 -2.44
N PRO A 134 21.41 9.15 -2.70
CA PRO A 134 20.21 8.42 -3.13
C PRO A 134 19.16 8.25 -2.02
N GLU A 135 19.57 8.38 -0.75
CA GLU A 135 18.68 8.12 0.39
C GLU A 135 17.44 9.04 0.35
N ARG A 136 17.65 10.32 0.06
CA ARG A 136 16.56 11.30 0.06
C ARG A 136 15.54 11.04 -1.05
N PRO A 137 15.90 10.97 -2.35
CA PRO A 137 14.91 10.69 -3.40
C PRO A 137 14.28 9.31 -3.27
N MET A 138 15.00 8.30 -2.79
CA MET A 138 14.46 6.96 -2.58
C MET A 138 13.47 6.91 -1.43
N ALA A 139 13.81 7.54 -0.28
CA ALA A 139 12.89 7.63 0.86
C ALA A 139 11.62 8.40 0.51
N ALA A 140 11.76 9.56 -0.16
CA ALA A 140 10.63 10.36 -0.61
C ALA A 140 9.76 9.59 -1.63
N ALA A 141 10.34 8.84 -2.57
CA ALA A 141 9.62 8.00 -3.51
C ALA A 141 8.86 6.86 -2.80
N SER A 142 9.46 6.26 -1.77
CA SER A 142 8.80 5.22 -0.97
C SER A 142 7.56 5.76 -0.26
N VAL A 143 7.68 6.91 0.41
CA VAL A 143 6.54 7.54 1.10
C VAL A 143 5.48 8.01 0.09
N ALA A 144 5.91 8.61 -1.03
CA ALA A 144 5.00 9.05 -2.10
C ALA A 144 4.15 7.90 -2.65
N SER A 145 4.76 6.70 -2.81
CA SER A 145 4.03 5.51 -3.25
C SER A 145 2.95 5.09 -2.24
N GLN A 146 3.20 5.18 -0.95
CA GLN A 146 2.20 4.85 0.07
C GLN A 146 1.07 5.89 0.12
N LEU A 147 1.40 7.18 0.00
CA LEU A 147 0.40 8.24 -0.10
C LEU A 147 -0.50 8.07 -1.35
N ALA A 148 0.09 7.68 -2.48
CA ALA A 148 -0.61 7.49 -3.74
C ALA A 148 -1.66 6.38 -3.72
N ILE A 149 -1.53 5.36 -2.85
CA ILE A 149 -2.50 4.28 -2.71
C ILE A 149 -3.87 4.85 -2.30
N THR A 150 -3.90 5.83 -1.40
CA THR A 150 -5.15 6.46 -0.96
C THR A 150 -5.75 7.43 -1.99
N GLY A 151 -4.96 7.85 -2.97
CA GLY A 151 -5.40 8.65 -4.12
C GLY A 151 -5.78 7.84 -5.36
N SER A 152 -5.57 6.52 -5.36
CA SER A 152 -5.81 5.70 -6.55
C SER A 152 -7.25 5.19 -6.61
N PRO A 153 -8.00 5.49 -7.71
CA PRO A 153 -9.37 5.02 -7.87
C PRO A 153 -9.49 3.50 -8.03
N ILE A 154 -8.41 2.83 -8.39
CA ILE A 154 -8.35 1.37 -8.56
C ILE A 154 -7.73 0.66 -7.35
N SER A 155 -7.41 1.41 -6.30
CA SER A 155 -6.86 0.83 -5.07
C SER A 155 -7.94 0.12 -4.26
N ALA A 156 -7.61 -1.07 -3.76
CA ALA A 156 -8.45 -1.80 -2.81
C ALA A 156 -8.73 -0.98 -1.55
N VAL A 157 -7.79 -0.11 -1.12
CA VAL A 157 -7.95 0.74 0.06
C VAL A 157 -9.09 1.73 -0.12
N VAL A 158 -9.19 2.40 -1.28
CA VAL A 158 -10.25 3.37 -1.56
C VAL A 158 -11.60 2.68 -1.68
N ALA A 159 -11.65 1.51 -2.33
CA ALA A 159 -12.86 0.71 -2.45
C ALA A 159 -13.40 0.26 -1.09
N LEU A 160 -12.51 -0.16 -0.18
CA LEU A 160 -12.87 -0.52 1.19
C LEU A 160 -13.36 0.66 1.99
N TYR A 161 -12.64 1.77 1.90
CA TYR A 161 -13.00 3.00 2.60
C TYR A 161 -14.41 3.46 2.20
N LEU A 162 -14.71 3.45 0.90
CA LEU A 162 -16.04 3.78 0.40
C LEU A 162 -17.12 2.86 0.98
N LYS A 163 -16.86 1.56 1.07
CA LYS A 163 -17.78 0.60 1.66
C LYS A 163 -18.03 0.87 3.14
N ASP A 164 -16.97 1.17 3.89
CA ASP A 164 -17.07 1.38 5.34
C ASP A 164 -17.82 2.69 5.68
N ILE A 165 -17.60 3.75 4.91
CA ILE A 165 -18.32 5.03 5.16
C ILE A 165 -19.77 5.01 4.65
N ALA A 166 -20.13 4.13 3.73
CA ALA A 166 -21.50 4.04 3.19
C ALA A 166 -22.54 3.69 4.27
N HIS A 167 -22.14 3.12 5.40
CA HIS A 167 -23.03 2.84 6.54
C HIS A 167 -23.37 4.06 7.39
N ILE A 168 -22.69 5.19 7.16
CA ILE A 168 -22.90 6.44 7.89
C ILE A 168 -23.83 7.32 7.04
N GLU A 169 -25.01 7.68 7.56
CA GLU A 169 -26.03 8.46 6.83
C GLU A 169 -25.47 9.73 6.18
N ALA A 170 -24.54 10.43 6.86
CA ALA A 170 -23.90 11.63 6.36
C ALA A 170 -23.05 11.40 5.09
N PHE A 171 -22.59 10.17 4.85
CA PHE A 171 -21.72 9.80 3.73
C PHE A 171 -22.37 8.81 2.74
N ALA A 172 -23.65 8.48 2.91
CA ALA A 172 -24.35 7.51 2.06
C ALA A 172 -24.33 7.85 0.56
N ASN A 173 -24.19 9.13 0.20
CA ASN A 173 -24.15 9.59 -1.19
C ASN A 173 -22.74 9.89 -1.71
N VAL A 174 -21.69 9.61 -0.93
CA VAL A 174 -20.31 9.86 -1.35
C VAL A 174 -19.92 8.82 -2.40
N SER A 175 -19.47 9.32 -3.54
CA SER A 175 -18.98 8.48 -4.64
C SER A 175 -17.46 8.27 -4.55
N LEU A 176 -16.96 7.29 -5.31
CA LEU A 176 -15.53 7.08 -5.48
C LEU A 176 -14.81 8.34 -5.98
N LEU A 177 -15.46 9.07 -6.90
CA LEU A 177 -14.88 10.29 -7.47
C LEU A 177 -14.75 11.42 -6.44
N ASP A 178 -15.68 11.53 -5.49
CA ASP A 178 -15.61 12.53 -4.43
C ASP A 178 -14.42 12.28 -3.50
N ILE A 179 -14.20 11.01 -3.14
CA ILE A 179 -13.03 10.63 -2.32
C ILE A 179 -11.74 10.96 -3.06
N VAL A 180 -11.63 10.53 -4.31
CA VAL A 180 -10.42 10.72 -5.11
C VAL A 180 -10.15 12.20 -5.40
N ALA A 181 -11.18 13.00 -5.61
CA ALA A 181 -11.07 14.45 -5.81
C ALA A 181 -10.48 15.18 -4.60
N VAL A 182 -10.67 14.66 -3.40
CA VAL A 182 -10.08 15.22 -2.17
C VAL A 182 -8.71 14.60 -1.88
N THR A 183 -8.58 13.29 -2.03
CA THR A 183 -7.35 12.57 -1.65
C THR A 183 -6.20 12.82 -2.61
N ILE A 184 -6.42 12.93 -3.93
CA ILE A 184 -5.33 13.21 -4.90
C ILE A 184 -4.65 14.56 -4.61
N PRO A 185 -5.33 15.70 -4.50
CA PRO A 185 -4.66 16.96 -4.21
C PRO A 185 -3.93 16.94 -2.86
N ALA A 186 -4.53 16.36 -1.83
CA ALA A 186 -3.95 16.28 -0.49
C ALA A 186 -2.66 15.43 -0.47
N THR A 187 -2.71 14.23 -1.04
CA THR A 187 -1.56 13.31 -1.08
C THR A 187 -0.48 13.78 -2.06
N PHE A 188 -0.86 14.44 -3.15
CA PHE A 188 0.09 15.05 -4.06
C PHE A 188 0.83 16.23 -3.42
N ALA A 189 0.12 17.10 -2.71
CA ALA A 189 0.74 18.18 -1.92
C ALA A 189 1.70 17.62 -0.86
N GLY A 190 1.32 16.54 -0.17
CA GLY A 190 2.20 15.80 0.74
C GLY A 190 3.45 15.25 0.05
N THR A 191 3.32 14.72 -1.16
CA THR A 191 4.45 14.22 -1.96
C THR A 191 5.43 15.34 -2.32
N ILE A 192 4.92 16.50 -2.71
CA ILE A 192 5.77 17.67 -3.02
C ILE A 192 6.47 18.18 -1.75
N ALA A 193 5.76 18.22 -0.62
CA ALA A 193 6.35 18.68 0.64
C ALA A 193 7.50 17.79 1.15
N LEU A 194 7.49 16.50 0.79
CA LEU A 194 8.51 15.52 1.14
C LEU A 194 9.72 15.54 0.19
N SER A 195 9.60 16.12 -0.99
CA SER A 195 10.62 16.16 -2.04
C SER A 195 11.58 17.32 -1.84
#